data_39e33def9bb6db6b1ebd2b71a2343f5c
#
_entry.id   39e33def9bb6db6b1ebd2b71a2343f5c
#
_cell.length_a   1.000
_cell.length_b   1.000
_cell.length_c   1.000
_cell.angle_alpha   90.00
_cell.angle_beta   90.00
_cell.angle_gamma   90.00
#
_symmetry.space_group_name_H-M   'P 1'
#
loop_
_entity.id
_entity.type
_entity.pdbx_description
1 polymer ?
#
loop_
_entity_poly.entity_id
_entity_poly.type
_entity_poly.pdbx_seq_one_letter_code
_entity_poly.pdbx_strand_id
1 'polypeptide(L)'
;MADVVSICNLALSYLGDSANMVAINAPEKSTQAELCSRLYPTAVSALLDMHDWSFATKRKVIPELSDEDGFGWCKVFKLPSDTLRIISVKDYIPQQPDRRITRWVGAFPDHDSVEADFEVKDAKLYSDVNSAAVEYISSNVDVSRFTPAFVVALSYFLAHQLVGARVKGKEGQALAQSLYKQFQIALSTAKTKDASQRQDRIHFVPSWIKAR
;
A
#
# COMPACT_ATOMS: atom_id res chain seq x y z
N MET A 1 13.23 3.77 -15.07
CA MET A 1 11.93 3.58 -14.41
C MET A 1 11.76 2.10 -14.14
N ALA A 2 11.21 1.70 -13.00
CA ALA A 2 10.96 0.30 -12.74
C ALA A 2 9.84 -0.17 -13.68
N ASP A 3 10.05 -1.33 -14.30
CA ASP A 3 9.09 -2.03 -15.14
C ASP A 3 8.91 -3.44 -14.59
N VAL A 4 7.74 -4.02 -14.79
CA VAL A 4 7.40 -5.36 -14.27
C VAL A 4 8.41 -6.40 -14.75
N VAL A 5 8.81 -6.32 -16.01
CA VAL A 5 9.81 -7.23 -16.61
C VAL A 5 11.17 -7.07 -15.93
N SER A 6 11.61 -5.85 -15.65
CA SER A 6 12.89 -5.60 -14.98
C SER A 6 12.89 -6.12 -13.54
N ILE A 7 11.77 -6.03 -12.82
CA ILE A 7 11.62 -6.58 -11.46
C ILE A 7 11.69 -8.11 -11.49
N CYS A 8 11.01 -8.73 -12.43
CA CYS A 8 11.03 -10.19 -12.59
C CYS A 8 12.42 -10.69 -13.00
N ASN A 9 13.10 -10.02 -13.92
CA ASN A 9 14.47 -10.37 -14.31
C ASN A 9 15.44 -10.21 -13.14
N LEU A 10 15.26 -9.18 -12.31
CA LEU A 10 16.05 -9.01 -11.09
C LEU A 10 15.80 -10.16 -10.09
N ALA A 11 14.54 -10.60 -9.93
CA ALA A 11 14.21 -11.73 -9.07
C ALA A 11 14.83 -13.04 -9.59
N LEU A 12 14.80 -13.27 -10.90
CA LEU A 12 15.42 -14.44 -11.53
C LEU A 12 16.94 -14.42 -11.39
N SER A 13 17.59 -13.26 -11.48
CA SER A 13 19.03 -13.14 -11.30
C SER A 13 19.48 -13.53 -9.89
N TYR A 14 18.66 -13.31 -8.86
CA TYR A 14 18.94 -13.76 -7.49
C TYR A 14 18.86 -15.27 -7.33
N LEU A 15 18.22 -15.96 -8.27
CA LEU A 15 18.20 -17.43 -8.34
C LEU A 15 19.38 -18.01 -9.16
N GLY A 16 20.25 -17.15 -9.70
CA GLY A 16 21.32 -17.55 -10.62
C GLY A 16 20.82 -17.89 -12.03
N ASP A 17 19.59 -17.49 -12.35
CA ASP A 17 19.03 -17.70 -13.70
C ASP A 17 19.40 -16.52 -14.59
N SER A 18 20.12 -16.81 -15.69
CA SER A 18 20.55 -15.80 -16.67
C SER A 18 19.47 -15.49 -17.72
N ALA A 19 18.25 -16.02 -17.56
CA ALA A 19 17.17 -15.79 -18.49
C ALA A 19 16.73 -14.32 -18.48
N ASN A 20 16.87 -13.64 -19.58
CA ASN A 20 16.35 -12.30 -19.81
C ASN A 20 14.96 -12.42 -20.43
N MET A 21 13.92 -12.24 -19.63
CA MET A 21 12.56 -12.09 -20.16
C MET A 21 12.44 -10.76 -20.90
N VAL A 22 11.79 -10.79 -22.05
CA VAL A 22 11.46 -9.59 -22.84
C VAL A 22 10.04 -9.11 -22.54
N ALA A 23 9.13 -10.03 -22.24
CA ALA A 23 7.74 -9.73 -21.91
C ALA A 23 7.19 -10.69 -20.85
N ILE A 24 6.26 -10.21 -20.03
CA ILE A 24 5.52 -11.01 -19.04
C ILE A 24 4.33 -11.72 -19.67
N ASN A 25 3.68 -11.08 -20.65
CA ASN A 25 2.52 -11.61 -21.33
C ASN A 25 2.93 -12.23 -22.68
N ALA A 26 2.22 -13.30 -23.09
CA ALA A 26 2.45 -13.94 -24.37
C ALA A 26 2.67 -12.92 -25.52
N PRO A 27 3.63 -13.19 -26.43
CA PRO A 27 3.89 -14.50 -27.03
C PRO A 27 5.08 -15.26 -26.44
N GLU A 28 5.75 -14.76 -25.41
CA GLU A 28 6.89 -15.44 -24.83
C GLU A 28 6.42 -16.65 -24.01
N LYS A 29 6.53 -17.85 -24.59
CA LYS A 29 6.19 -19.13 -23.94
C LYS A 29 7.32 -19.61 -23.00
N SER A 30 8.00 -18.72 -22.31
CA SER A 30 9.01 -19.16 -21.36
C SER A 30 8.37 -19.55 -20.03
N THR A 31 8.85 -20.63 -19.44
CA THR A 31 8.40 -21.09 -18.10
C THR A 31 8.63 -20.02 -17.04
N GLN A 32 9.63 -19.18 -17.22
CA GLN A 32 9.94 -18.05 -16.34
C GLN A 32 8.86 -16.98 -16.41
N ALA A 33 8.45 -16.59 -17.63
CA ALA A 33 7.40 -15.59 -17.82
C ALA A 33 6.07 -16.05 -17.24
N GLU A 34 5.71 -17.33 -17.42
CA GLU A 34 4.49 -17.91 -16.86
C GLU A 34 4.51 -17.90 -15.32
N LEU A 35 5.62 -18.32 -14.70
CA LEU A 35 5.75 -18.30 -13.24
C LEU A 35 5.70 -16.87 -12.69
N CYS A 36 6.39 -15.93 -13.33
CA CYS A 36 6.38 -14.54 -12.93
C CYS A 36 4.99 -13.90 -13.09
N SER A 37 4.29 -14.14 -14.20
CA SER A 37 2.94 -13.60 -14.42
C SER A 37 1.94 -14.05 -13.36
N ARG A 38 2.10 -15.28 -12.86
CA ARG A 38 1.24 -15.85 -11.82
C ARG A 38 1.59 -15.33 -10.41
N LEU A 39 2.88 -15.21 -10.08
CA LEU A 39 3.32 -14.88 -8.72
C LEU A 39 3.45 -13.39 -8.47
N TYR A 40 3.76 -12.59 -9.47
CA TYR A 40 4.00 -11.16 -9.36
C TYR A 40 2.80 -10.39 -8.76
N PRO A 41 1.54 -10.56 -9.21
CA PRO A 41 0.41 -9.83 -8.64
C PRO A 41 0.22 -10.12 -7.16
N THR A 42 0.36 -11.39 -6.76
CA THR A 42 0.24 -11.80 -5.36
C THR A 42 1.38 -11.24 -4.51
N ALA A 43 2.61 -11.23 -5.05
CA ALA A 43 3.77 -10.67 -4.35
C ALA A 43 3.62 -9.16 -4.12
N VAL A 44 3.14 -8.42 -5.13
CA VAL A 44 2.87 -6.97 -5.01
C VAL A 44 1.80 -6.70 -3.96
N SER A 45 0.66 -7.38 -4.04
CA SER A 45 -0.44 -7.18 -3.08
C SER A 45 -0.02 -7.49 -1.64
N ALA A 46 0.72 -8.59 -1.43
CA ALA A 46 1.23 -8.95 -0.12
C ALA A 46 2.21 -7.89 0.43
N LEU A 47 3.09 -7.35 -0.41
CA LEU A 47 4.06 -6.34 0.01
C LEU A 47 3.40 -4.98 0.28
N LEU A 48 2.38 -4.62 -0.50
CA LEU A 48 1.58 -3.41 -0.28
C LEU A 48 0.84 -3.46 1.06
N ASP A 49 0.35 -4.63 1.47
CA ASP A 49 -0.35 -4.80 2.74
C ASP A 49 0.59 -4.73 3.97
N MET A 50 1.89 -4.99 3.80
CA MET A 50 2.85 -5.03 4.92
C MET A 50 3.22 -3.67 5.51
N HIS A 51 2.87 -2.55 4.86
CA HIS A 51 3.23 -1.20 5.30
C HIS A 51 2.35 -0.13 4.62
N ASP A 52 2.23 1.05 5.26
CA ASP A 52 1.53 2.22 4.74
C ASP A 52 2.42 2.99 3.76
N TRP A 53 2.62 2.41 2.58
CA TRP A 53 3.49 2.99 1.56
C TRP A 53 2.97 4.34 1.10
N SER A 54 3.79 5.39 1.19
CA SER A 54 3.42 6.75 0.80
C SER A 54 2.96 6.86 -0.66
N PHE A 55 3.59 6.09 -1.57
CA PHE A 55 3.24 6.06 -2.99
C PHE A 55 1.94 5.29 -3.29
N ALA A 56 1.49 4.41 -2.39
CA ALA A 56 0.27 3.60 -2.54
C ALA A 56 -0.90 4.16 -1.73
N THR A 57 -0.65 5.08 -0.80
CA THR A 57 -1.66 5.73 0.03
C THR A 57 -2.49 6.71 -0.80
N LYS A 58 -3.81 6.56 -0.72
CA LYS A 58 -4.78 7.46 -1.33
C LYS A 58 -5.74 8.01 -0.28
N ARG A 59 -6.21 9.23 -0.52
CA ARG A 59 -7.25 9.88 0.30
C ARG A 59 -8.45 10.17 -0.55
N LYS A 60 -9.64 9.81 -0.06
CA LYS A 60 -10.89 10.03 -0.79
C LYS A 60 -12.06 10.21 0.17
N VAL A 61 -12.95 11.13 -0.16
CA VAL A 61 -14.29 11.18 0.44
C VAL A 61 -15.17 10.16 -0.28
N ILE A 62 -15.83 9.30 0.49
CA ILE A 62 -16.63 8.20 -0.05
C ILE A 62 -18.13 8.44 0.13
N PRO A 63 -18.94 7.96 -0.83
CA PRO A 63 -20.40 8.16 -0.78
C PRO A 63 -21.05 7.27 0.28
N GLU A 64 -22.07 7.84 0.95
CA GLU A 64 -22.97 7.12 1.84
C GLU A 64 -23.94 6.24 1.05
N LEU A 65 -24.30 5.09 1.62
CA LEU A 65 -25.30 4.17 1.13
C LEU A 65 -26.53 4.26 2.04
N SER A 66 -27.53 5.07 1.62
CA SER A 66 -28.67 5.44 2.45
C SER A 66 -29.66 4.31 2.71
N ASP A 67 -29.64 3.23 1.92
CA ASP A 67 -30.64 2.16 1.92
C ASP A 67 -30.16 0.88 2.61
N GLU A 68 -29.05 0.95 3.37
CA GLU A 68 -28.47 -0.23 3.99
C GLU A 68 -28.48 -0.19 5.52
N ASP A 69 -28.73 -1.39 6.12
CA ASP A 69 -28.70 -1.53 7.57
C ASP A 69 -27.29 -1.36 8.14
N GLY A 70 -27.15 -0.43 9.07
CA GLY A 70 -25.86 -0.10 9.70
C GLY A 70 -25.38 -1.10 10.76
N PHE A 71 -26.18 -2.11 11.12
CA PHE A 71 -25.84 -3.13 12.14
C PHE A 71 -25.30 -2.56 13.47
N GLY A 72 -25.86 -1.42 13.89
CA GLY A 72 -25.42 -0.71 15.11
C GLY A 72 -24.59 0.53 14.84
N TRP A 73 -24.11 0.75 13.64
CA TRP A 73 -23.46 1.97 13.18
C TRP A 73 -24.48 2.94 12.56
N CYS A 74 -24.21 4.23 12.68
CA CYS A 74 -25.14 5.25 12.16
C CYS A 74 -25.19 5.29 10.64
N LYS A 75 -24.09 4.95 9.96
CA LYS A 75 -23.94 5.10 8.52
C LYS A 75 -23.12 4.00 7.87
N VAL A 76 -23.42 3.76 6.60
CA VAL A 76 -22.72 2.82 5.73
C VAL A 76 -22.18 3.55 4.51
N PHE A 77 -20.94 3.29 4.15
CA PHE A 77 -20.28 3.95 3.02
C PHE A 77 -19.72 2.93 2.03
N LYS A 78 -19.73 3.29 0.75
CA LYS A 78 -19.18 2.45 -0.31
C LYS A 78 -17.67 2.66 -0.44
N LEU A 79 -16.88 1.60 -0.22
CA LEU A 79 -15.45 1.65 -0.44
C LEU A 79 -15.08 1.71 -1.92
N PRO A 80 -13.98 2.38 -2.29
CA PRO A 80 -13.39 2.29 -3.63
C PRO A 80 -13.01 0.84 -3.95
N SER A 81 -13.19 0.43 -5.21
CA SER A 81 -12.89 -0.94 -5.67
C SER A 81 -11.40 -1.29 -5.61
N ASP A 82 -10.53 -0.28 -5.55
CA ASP A 82 -9.09 -0.43 -5.45
C ASP A 82 -8.57 -0.39 -4.01
N THR A 83 -9.46 -0.46 -3.01
CA THR A 83 -9.07 -0.48 -1.60
C THR A 83 -8.48 -1.84 -1.22
N LEU A 84 -7.23 -1.85 -0.79
CA LEU A 84 -6.59 -3.02 -0.20
C LEU A 84 -6.78 -3.03 1.33
N ARG A 85 -6.47 -1.92 1.97
CA ARG A 85 -6.58 -1.76 3.43
C ARG A 85 -6.86 -0.30 3.78
N ILE A 86 -7.71 -0.07 4.78
CA ILE A 86 -7.96 1.27 5.33
C ILE A 86 -6.91 1.58 6.40
N ILE A 87 -6.38 2.78 6.37
CA ILE A 87 -5.44 3.30 7.35
C ILE A 87 -6.20 4.09 8.42
N SER A 88 -7.01 5.05 7.99
CA SER A 88 -7.80 5.90 8.91
C SER A 88 -9.08 6.39 8.26
N VAL A 89 -10.07 6.69 9.11
CA VAL A 89 -11.34 7.31 8.73
C VAL A 89 -11.50 8.60 9.53
N LYS A 90 -11.89 9.67 8.86
CA LYS A 90 -12.10 10.99 9.47
C LYS A 90 -13.42 11.58 9.03
N ASP A 91 -14.07 12.36 9.89
CA ASP A 91 -15.26 13.09 9.48
C ASP A 91 -14.85 14.27 8.58
N TYR A 92 -15.37 14.26 7.36
CA TYR A 92 -15.10 15.31 6.38
C TYR A 92 -16.10 16.45 6.57
N ILE A 93 -15.61 17.57 7.07
CA ILE A 93 -16.36 18.81 7.15
C ILE A 93 -15.99 19.67 5.95
N PRO A 94 -16.91 19.86 4.96
CA PRO A 94 -16.65 20.76 3.84
C PRO A 94 -16.46 22.18 4.39
N GLN A 95 -15.22 22.64 4.38
CA GLN A 95 -14.95 24.01 4.79
C GLN A 95 -15.44 24.95 3.70
N GLN A 96 -16.39 25.83 4.02
CA GLN A 96 -16.66 27.01 3.21
C GLN A 96 -15.38 27.86 3.22
N PRO A 97 -14.90 28.31 2.06
CA PRO A 97 -13.74 29.19 2.00
C PRO A 97 -14.14 30.53 2.64
N ASP A 98 -13.84 30.67 3.93
CA ASP A 98 -13.92 31.98 4.57
C ASP A 98 -12.86 32.86 3.92
N ARG A 99 -13.31 33.87 3.16
CA ARG A 99 -12.48 34.79 2.37
C ARG A 99 -11.44 35.57 3.20
N ARG A 100 -11.40 35.37 4.50
CA ARG A 100 -10.53 36.11 5.42
C ARG A 100 -9.30 35.33 5.91
N ILE A 101 -9.24 34.02 5.67
CA ILE A 101 -8.09 33.20 6.06
C ILE A 101 -7.45 32.60 4.81
N THR A 102 -6.65 33.41 4.13
CA THR A 102 -5.81 33.02 2.99
C THR A 102 -4.61 32.17 3.41
N ARG A 103 -4.77 31.17 4.24
CA ARG A 103 -3.65 30.32 4.63
C ARG A 103 -4.04 28.85 4.60
N TRP A 104 -3.82 28.22 3.43
CA TRP A 104 -3.61 26.79 3.23
C TRP A 104 -4.47 25.86 4.11
N VAL A 105 -5.78 25.90 3.90
CA VAL A 105 -6.65 24.86 4.43
C VAL A 105 -6.88 23.88 3.29
N GLY A 106 -6.11 22.78 3.31
CA GLY A 106 -6.34 21.66 2.42
C GLY A 106 -7.72 21.03 2.69
N ALA A 107 -8.30 20.42 1.69
CA ALA A 107 -9.63 19.79 1.74
C ALA A 107 -9.74 18.57 2.68
N PHE A 108 -8.71 18.26 3.45
CA PHE A 108 -8.74 17.23 4.48
C PHE A 108 -8.64 17.87 5.86
N PRO A 109 -9.41 17.37 6.84
CA PRO A 109 -9.33 17.85 8.19
C PRO A 109 -7.88 17.76 8.67
N ASP A 110 -7.41 18.86 9.29
CA ASP A 110 -6.09 18.93 9.88
C ASP A 110 -5.89 17.82 10.92
N HIS A 111 -4.66 17.60 11.31
CA HIS A 111 -4.15 16.62 12.27
C HIS A 111 -4.91 16.52 13.61
N ASP A 112 -5.77 17.49 13.92
CA ASP A 112 -6.61 17.54 15.14
C ASP A 112 -7.99 16.86 14.97
N SER A 113 -8.34 16.35 13.76
CA SER A 113 -9.56 15.58 13.61
C SER A 113 -9.37 14.20 14.23
N VAL A 114 -10.19 13.92 15.23
CA VAL A 114 -10.23 12.62 15.91
C VAL A 114 -10.48 11.53 14.87
N GLU A 115 -9.62 10.52 14.85
CA GLU A 115 -9.88 9.32 14.06
C GLU A 115 -11.20 8.69 14.55
N ALA A 116 -12.06 8.39 13.61
CA ALA A 116 -13.34 7.78 13.94
C ALA A 116 -13.20 6.26 13.96
N ASP A 117 -13.94 5.63 14.87
CA ASP A 117 -14.09 4.18 14.88
C ASP A 117 -14.82 3.72 13.62
N PHE A 118 -14.38 2.59 13.09
CA PHE A 118 -14.95 2.03 11.88
C PHE A 118 -14.87 0.51 11.85
N GLU A 119 -15.76 -0.09 11.09
CA GLU A 119 -15.74 -1.52 10.76
C GLU A 119 -15.82 -1.70 9.24
N VAL A 120 -15.12 -2.71 8.71
CA VAL A 120 -15.15 -3.04 7.28
C VAL A 120 -15.71 -4.43 7.09
N LYS A 121 -16.82 -4.53 6.35
CA LYS A 121 -17.43 -5.80 5.94
C LYS A 121 -17.95 -5.67 4.51
N ASP A 122 -17.84 -6.73 3.73
CA ASP A 122 -18.40 -6.83 2.37
C ASP A 122 -18.07 -5.64 1.45
N ALA A 123 -16.81 -5.16 1.50
CA ALA A 123 -16.35 -3.97 0.78
C ALA A 123 -17.12 -2.67 1.12
N LYS A 124 -17.73 -2.61 2.32
CA LYS A 124 -18.41 -1.46 2.88
C LYS A 124 -17.73 -1.02 4.15
N LEU A 125 -17.81 0.26 4.42
CA LEU A 125 -17.32 0.90 5.64
C LEU A 125 -18.52 1.28 6.49
N TYR A 126 -18.51 0.86 7.75
CA TYR A 126 -19.49 1.21 8.79
C TYR A 126 -18.83 2.18 9.76
N SER A 127 -19.46 3.32 10.03
CA SER A 127 -18.95 4.33 10.95
C SER A 127 -20.04 5.31 11.37
N ASP A 128 -19.78 6.06 12.45
CA ASP A 128 -20.71 7.07 12.97
C ASP A 128 -20.44 8.49 12.43
N VAL A 129 -19.52 8.63 11.46
CA VAL A 129 -19.19 9.94 10.85
C VAL A 129 -20.29 10.42 9.90
N ASN A 130 -20.46 11.74 9.80
CA ASN A 130 -21.45 12.31 8.87
C ASN A 130 -21.00 12.21 7.42
N SER A 131 -19.71 12.40 7.15
CA SER A 131 -19.14 12.28 5.82
C SER A 131 -17.76 11.62 5.94
N ALA A 132 -17.61 10.44 5.37
CA ALA A 132 -16.37 9.67 5.55
C ALA A 132 -15.29 10.10 4.56
N ALA A 133 -14.20 10.67 5.10
CA ALA A 133 -12.93 10.81 4.40
C ALA A 133 -12.01 9.66 4.80
N VAL A 134 -11.69 8.79 3.86
CA VAL A 134 -10.85 7.61 4.11
C VAL A 134 -9.44 7.80 3.57
N GLU A 135 -8.48 7.38 4.35
CA GLU A 135 -7.11 7.17 3.92
C GLU A 135 -6.87 5.66 3.82
N TYR A 136 -6.44 5.20 2.65
CA TYR A 136 -6.35 3.77 2.37
C TYR A 136 -5.18 3.42 1.45
N ILE A 137 -4.72 2.18 1.51
CA ILE A 137 -3.76 1.61 0.56
C ILE A 137 -4.51 1.12 -0.67
N SER A 138 -4.10 1.60 -1.83
CA SER A 138 -4.65 1.19 -3.12
C SER A 138 -3.96 -0.06 -3.64
N SER A 139 -4.72 -1.02 -4.13
CA SER A 139 -4.20 -2.18 -4.87
C SER A 139 -3.77 -1.82 -6.29
N ASN A 140 -4.31 -0.72 -6.83
CA ASN A 140 -3.99 -0.25 -8.18
C ASN A 140 -2.95 0.87 -8.13
N VAL A 141 -1.68 0.47 -8.11
CA VAL A 141 -0.53 1.38 -8.11
C VAL A 141 0.29 1.16 -9.37
N ASP A 142 0.63 2.24 -10.06
CA ASP A 142 1.52 2.18 -11.21
C ASP A 142 2.94 1.80 -10.76
N VAL A 143 3.54 0.83 -11.44
CA VAL A 143 4.90 0.33 -11.18
C VAL A 143 5.95 1.44 -11.28
N SER A 144 5.72 2.44 -12.12
CA SER A 144 6.61 3.60 -12.28
C SER A 144 6.75 4.42 -10.98
N ARG A 145 5.79 4.31 -10.06
CA ARG A 145 5.78 5.00 -8.77
C ARG A 145 6.51 4.25 -7.66
N PHE A 146 6.92 3.01 -7.90
CA PHE A 146 7.63 2.21 -6.92
C PHE A 146 8.99 2.83 -6.58
N THR A 147 9.26 2.99 -5.30
CA THR A 147 10.58 3.44 -4.85
C THR A 147 11.65 2.38 -5.13
N PRO A 148 12.90 2.75 -5.40
CA PRO A 148 13.96 1.77 -5.64
C PRO A 148 14.13 0.76 -4.51
N ALA A 149 13.95 1.19 -3.25
CA ALA A 149 14.03 0.30 -2.09
C ALA A 149 12.88 -0.72 -2.07
N PHE A 150 11.66 -0.30 -2.45
CA PHE A 150 10.51 -1.20 -2.60
C PHE A 150 10.75 -2.22 -3.71
N VAL A 151 11.30 -1.80 -4.86
CA VAL A 151 11.64 -2.69 -5.99
C VAL A 151 12.59 -3.79 -5.56
N VAL A 152 13.65 -3.44 -4.81
CA VAL A 152 14.61 -4.43 -4.29
C VAL A 152 13.93 -5.41 -3.33
N ALA A 153 13.11 -4.93 -2.40
CA ALA A 153 12.37 -5.79 -1.46
C ALA A 153 11.40 -6.72 -2.21
N LEU A 154 10.67 -6.21 -3.20
CA LEU A 154 9.75 -6.98 -4.02
C LEU A 154 10.49 -8.07 -4.83
N SER A 155 11.65 -7.74 -5.40
CA SER A 155 12.45 -8.69 -6.17
C SER A 155 12.97 -9.84 -5.29
N TYR A 156 13.42 -9.58 -4.06
CA TYR A 156 13.80 -10.64 -3.11
C TYR A 156 12.60 -11.50 -2.69
N PHE A 157 11.45 -10.88 -2.45
CA PHE A 157 10.24 -11.61 -2.08
C PHE A 157 9.76 -12.50 -3.22
N LEU A 158 9.76 -11.98 -4.44
CA LEU A 158 9.41 -12.76 -5.64
C LEU A 158 10.41 -13.89 -5.88
N ALA A 159 11.72 -13.64 -5.74
CA ALA A 159 12.76 -14.67 -5.84
C ALA A 159 12.52 -15.79 -4.81
N HIS A 160 12.23 -15.44 -3.56
CA HIS A 160 11.89 -16.42 -2.51
C HIS A 160 10.72 -17.31 -2.92
N GLN A 161 9.64 -16.75 -3.48
CA GLN A 161 8.49 -17.53 -3.95
C GLN A 161 8.82 -18.41 -5.15
N LEU A 162 9.70 -17.97 -6.04
CA LEU A 162 10.13 -18.71 -7.23
C LEU A 162 11.04 -19.91 -6.92
N VAL A 163 11.76 -19.89 -5.78
CA VAL A 163 12.70 -20.98 -5.42
C VAL A 163 12.02 -22.35 -5.48
N GLY A 164 10.83 -22.49 -4.91
CA GLY A 164 10.13 -23.77 -4.83
C GLY A 164 9.80 -24.40 -6.19
N ALA A 165 9.65 -23.57 -7.21
CA ALA A 165 9.40 -24.03 -8.57
C ALA A 165 10.70 -24.34 -9.37
N ARG A 166 11.84 -23.76 -8.95
CA ARG A 166 13.09 -23.76 -9.72
C ARG A 166 14.18 -24.65 -9.10
N VAL A 167 14.32 -24.62 -7.80
CA VAL A 167 15.40 -25.33 -7.08
C VAL A 167 14.79 -26.32 -6.10
N LYS A 168 15.05 -27.62 -6.31
CA LYS A 168 14.51 -28.68 -5.46
C LYS A 168 15.54 -29.14 -4.41
N GLY A 169 15.04 -29.80 -3.35
CA GLY A 169 15.88 -30.43 -2.33
C GLY A 169 16.41 -29.46 -1.28
N LYS A 170 17.45 -29.92 -0.55
CA LYS A 170 18.05 -29.16 0.58
C LYS A 170 18.66 -27.83 0.15
N GLU A 171 19.25 -27.77 -1.03
CA GLU A 171 19.83 -26.54 -1.58
C GLU A 171 18.76 -25.48 -1.83
N GLY A 172 17.59 -25.88 -2.37
CA GLY A 172 16.44 -24.99 -2.53
C GLY A 172 15.94 -24.43 -1.20
N GLN A 173 15.87 -25.27 -0.15
CA GLN A 173 15.48 -24.79 1.18
C GLN A 173 16.48 -23.77 1.77
N ALA A 174 17.77 -24.05 1.64
CA ALA A 174 18.81 -23.13 2.11
C ALA A 174 18.78 -21.79 1.35
N LEU A 175 18.60 -21.83 0.02
CA LEU A 175 18.48 -20.66 -0.80
C LEU A 175 17.21 -19.84 -0.45
N ALA A 176 16.06 -20.52 -0.26
CA ALA A 176 14.82 -19.86 0.16
C ALA A 176 14.98 -19.14 1.51
N GLN A 177 15.62 -19.76 2.49
CA GLN A 177 15.89 -19.12 3.78
C GLN A 177 16.82 -17.91 3.65
N SER A 178 17.85 -18.03 2.82
CA SER A 178 18.78 -16.91 2.55
C SER A 178 18.05 -15.74 1.90
N LEU A 179 17.26 -15.98 0.85
CA LEU A 179 16.49 -14.95 0.15
C LEU A 179 15.44 -14.29 1.06
N TYR A 180 14.79 -15.07 1.94
CA TYR A 180 13.85 -14.53 2.91
C TYR A 180 14.54 -13.60 3.92
N LYS A 181 15.74 -13.93 4.39
CA LYS A 181 16.53 -13.02 5.26
C LYS A 181 16.88 -11.73 4.52
N GLN A 182 17.33 -11.81 3.26
CA GLN A 182 17.63 -10.63 2.44
C GLN A 182 16.37 -9.78 2.20
N PHE A 183 15.23 -10.43 1.96
CA PHE A 183 13.94 -9.75 1.87
C PHE A 183 13.63 -8.96 3.14
N GLN A 184 13.77 -9.55 4.32
CA GLN A 184 13.48 -8.86 5.59
C GLN A 184 14.36 -7.62 5.79
N ILE A 185 15.65 -7.69 5.46
CA ILE A 185 16.59 -6.56 5.51
C ILE A 185 16.17 -5.48 4.50
N ALA A 186 15.88 -5.87 3.26
CA ALA A 186 15.44 -4.95 2.22
C ALA A 186 14.11 -4.27 2.58
N LEU A 187 13.16 -5.02 3.14
CA LEU A 187 11.87 -4.52 3.59
C LEU A 187 12.02 -3.49 4.71
N SER A 188 12.85 -3.78 5.72
CA SER A 188 13.09 -2.82 6.82
C SER A 188 13.73 -1.52 6.30
N THR A 189 14.68 -1.63 5.38
CA THR A 189 15.31 -0.49 4.72
C THR A 189 14.27 0.32 3.90
N ALA A 190 13.40 -0.36 3.17
CA ALA A 190 12.36 0.28 2.38
C ALA A 190 11.35 1.03 3.27
N LYS A 191 10.91 0.42 4.38
CA LYS A 191 10.03 1.04 5.38
C LYS A 191 10.65 2.29 6.00
N THR A 192 11.92 2.24 6.39
CA THR A 192 12.63 3.39 6.97
C THR A 192 12.75 4.54 5.96
N LYS A 193 13.06 4.25 4.70
CA LYS A 193 13.13 5.26 3.65
C LYS A 193 11.77 5.86 3.32
N ASP A 194 10.70 5.08 3.32
CA ASP A 194 9.35 5.58 3.10
C ASP A 194 8.89 6.46 4.27
N ALA A 195 9.13 6.04 5.52
CA ALA A 195 8.82 6.82 6.70
C ALA A 195 9.55 8.17 6.74
N SER A 196 10.80 8.23 6.24
CA SER A 196 11.56 9.48 6.18
C SER A 196 10.98 10.51 5.18
N GLN A 197 10.10 10.08 4.28
CA GLN A 197 9.40 10.98 3.35
C GLN A 197 8.15 11.61 3.97
N ARG A 198 7.68 11.10 5.11
CA ARG A 198 6.58 11.67 5.88
C ARG A 198 7.14 12.60 6.94
N GLN A 199 6.86 13.88 6.82
CA GLN A 199 7.17 14.86 7.84
C GLN A 199 5.89 15.13 8.63
N ASP A 200 5.70 14.41 9.74
CA ASP A 200 4.61 14.70 10.67
C ASP A 200 4.87 16.07 11.30
N ARG A 201 3.97 17.01 11.02
CA ARG A 201 3.98 18.30 11.74
C ARG A 201 3.46 18.03 13.13
N ILE A 202 4.39 17.85 14.07
CA ILE A 202 4.04 17.82 15.49
C ILE A 202 3.61 19.24 15.87
N HIS A 203 2.32 19.53 15.88
CA HIS A 203 1.75 20.73 16.48
C HIS A 203 1.76 20.55 17.99
N PHE A 204 2.92 20.72 18.61
CA PHE A 204 3.00 20.81 20.05
C PHE A 204 2.43 22.18 20.46
N VAL A 205 1.18 22.23 20.90
CA VAL A 205 0.60 23.38 21.56
C VAL A 205 0.77 23.17 23.06
N PRO A 206 1.68 23.89 23.73
CA PRO A 206 1.85 23.78 25.19
C PRO A 206 0.52 24.00 25.91
N SER A 207 0.29 23.26 27.00
CA SER A 207 -0.97 23.32 27.77
C SER A 207 -1.34 24.71 28.26
N TRP A 208 -0.35 25.57 28.51
CA TRP A 208 -0.56 26.97 28.94
C TRP A 208 -1.10 27.88 27.81
N ILE A 209 -0.94 27.51 26.54
CA ILE A 209 -1.57 28.22 25.39
C ILE A 209 -3.03 27.80 25.25
N LYS A 210 -3.37 26.53 25.57
CA LYS A 210 -4.77 26.04 25.53
C LYS A 210 -5.64 26.60 26.65
N ALA A 211 -5.03 27.14 27.71
CA ALA A 211 -5.73 27.68 28.86
C ALA A 211 -6.06 29.20 28.74
N ARG A 212 -5.83 29.81 27.59
CA ARG A 212 -6.10 31.23 27.30
C ARG A 212 -7.23 31.37 26.28
#